data_02b8b36e43d24aa4d5698caf1b552dab
#
_entry.id   02b8b36e43d24aa4d5698caf1b552dab
#
_cell.length_a   1.000
_cell.length_b   1.000
_cell.length_c   1.000
_cell.angle_alpha   90.00
_cell.angle_beta   90.00
_cell.angle_gamma   90.00
#
_symmetry.space_group_name_H-M   'P 1'
#
loop_
_entity.id
_entity.type
_entity.pdbx_description
1 polymer ?
#
loop_
_entity_poly.entity_id
_entity_poly.type
_entity_poly.pdbx_seq_one_letter_code
_entity_poly.pdbx_strand_id
1 'polypeptide(L)'
;MAIPPAVNRPVGTIERAIEIMEYLKEHDTATVSEMTAHLDCAKSTTHRYMKTLAANSLLVEDDNEYQLGIRFLDYGEVARNKYRLYDEAKPRVDELAEETEEKIWCAVEEHGRSVHIYGAQGKHSVQTYARVGHRNYLHQHAAGKAILAHLPDNQITKTIDRHGLPGRTPQTITDRDELWEEIEAIRDRGYAFNFQESVEGLHAVGAPITDEDDTAALLSVI
;
A
#
# COMPACT_ATOMS: atom_id res chain seq x y z
N MET A 1 -9.93 -10.00 3.26
CA MET A 1 -9.29 -11.20 2.62
C MET A 1 -8.41 -11.91 3.65
N ALA A 2 -8.32 -13.25 3.67
CA ALA A 2 -7.48 -13.95 4.64
C ALA A 2 -5.99 -13.66 4.41
N ILE A 3 -5.25 -13.38 5.49
CA ILE A 3 -3.80 -13.18 5.43
C ILE A 3 -3.13 -14.51 5.05
N PRO A 4 -2.40 -14.62 3.91
CA PRO A 4 -1.78 -15.87 3.51
C PRO A 4 -0.70 -16.31 4.52
N PRO A 5 -0.53 -17.60 4.78
CA PRO A 5 0.53 -18.10 5.64
C PRO A 5 1.92 -17.83 5.04
N ALA A 6 2.94 -17.78 5.90
CA ALA A 6 4.32 -17.72 5.44
C ALA A 6 4.68 -18.99 4.64
N VAL A 7 5.43 -18.85 3.56
CA VAL A 7 5.84 -19.98 2.71
C VAL A 7 7.02 -20.70 3.37
N ASN A 8 6.84 -21.99 3.69
CA ASN A 8 7.85 -22.79 4.40
C ASN A 8 9.13 -23.08 3.57
N ARG A 9 9.07 -23.00 2.24
CA ARG A 9 10.21 -23.17 1.33
C ARG A 9 9.95 -22.32 0.08
N PRO A 10 10.27 -21.04 0.12
CA PRO A 10 10.06 -20.17 -1.03
C PRO A 10 10.95 -20.58 -2.21
N VAL A 11 10.50 -20.28 -3.41
CA VAL A 11 11.29 -20.50 -4.63
C VAL A 11 12.24 -19.33 -4.82
N GLY A 12 13.51 -19.54 -4.52
CA GLY A 12 14.52 -18.45 -4.48
C GLY A 12 14.62 -17.66 -5.79
N THR A 13 14.39 -18.27 -6.95
CA THR A 13 14.36 -17.55 -8.24
C THR A 13 13.23 -16.51 -8.30
N ILE A 14 12.05 -16.83 -7.73
CA ILE A 14 10.92 -15.91 -7.69
C ILE A 14 11.21 -14.78 -6.69
N GLU A 15 11.78 -15.09 -5.53
CA GLU A 15 12.17 -14.09 -4.54
C GLU A 15 13.18 -13.09 -5.13
N ARG A 16 14.19 -13.57 -5.84
CA ARG A 16 15.16 -12.70 -6.52
C ARG A 16 14.52 -11.81 -7.58
N ALA A 17 13.55 -12.33 -8.33
CA ALA A 17 12.80 -11.52 -9.29
C ALA A 17 12.00 -10.40 -8.60
N ILE A 18 11.36 -10.70 -7.47
CA ILE A 18 10.63 -9.70 -6.65
C ILE A 18 11.61 -8.67 -6.09
N GLU A 19 12.75 -9.09 -5.55
CA GLU A 19 13.79 -8.22 -4.99
C GLU A 19 14.33 -7.23 -6.05
N ILE A 20 14.54 -7.69 -7.29
CA ILE A 20 14.91 -6.81 -8.42
C ILE A 20 13.84 -5.75 -8.68
N MET A 21 12.57 -6.15 -8.71
CA MET A 21 11.46 -5.22 -8.97
C MET A 21 11.28 -4.20 -7.83
N GLU A 22 11.42 -4.62 -6.58
CA GLU A 22 11.36 -3.71 -5.42
C GLU A 22 12.53 -2.73 -5.43
N TYR A 23 13.74 -3.19 -5.74
CA TYR A 23 14.90 -2.30 -5.87
C TYR A 23 14.68 -1.22 -6.94
N LEU A 24 14.24 -1.61 -8.14
CA LEU A 24 13.96 -0.67 -9.23
C LEU A 24 12.79 0.29 -8.94
N LYS A 25 11.84 -0.13 -8.13
CA LYS A 25 10.76 0.74 -7.64
C LYS A 25 11.26 1.86 -6.72
N GLU A 26 12.35 1.62 -5.98
CA GLU A 26 12.94 2.57 -5.02
C GLU A 26 14.03 3.46 -5.66
N HIS A 27 14.73 2.96 -6.68
CA HIS A 27 15.91 3.62 -7.27
C HIS A 27 15.71 4.07 -8.71
N ASP A 28 14.52 3.88 -9.27
CA ASP A 28 14.11 4.17 -10.66
C ASP A 28 14.87 3.34 -11.70
N THR A 29 16.20 3.33 -11.72
CA THR A 29 17.02 2.55 -12.65
C THR A 29 18.12 1.76 -11.92
N ALA A 30 18.68 0.75 -12.57
CA ALA A 30 19.89 0.05 -12.11
C ALA A 30 20.64 -0.60 -13.26
N THR A 31 21.97 -0.58 -13.20
CA THR A 31 22.85 -1.42 -14.02
C THR A 31 22.88 -2.85 -13.49
N VAL A 32 23.35 -3.80 -14.33
CA VAL A 32 23.61 -5.19 -13.88
C VAL A 32 24.63 -5.22 -12.74
N SER A 33 25.59 -4.28 -12.69
CA SER A 33 26.62 -4.26 -11.66
C SER A 33 26.08 -3.84 -10.30
N GLU A 34 25.25 -2.81 -10.23
CA GLU A 34 24.57 -2.36 -9.01
C GLU A 34 23.64 -3.44 -8.48
N MET A 35 22.83 -4.03 -9.36
CA MET A 35 21.94 -5.11 -8.99
C MET A 35 22.70 -6.37 -8.52
N THR A 36 23.89 -6.64 -9.09
CA THR A 36 24.75 -7.75 -8.63
C THR A 36 25.24 -7.52 -7.20
N ALA A 37 25.63 -6.29 -6.88
CA ALA A 37 26.04 -5.93 -5.54
C ALA A 37 24.87 -6.03 -4.53
N HIS A 38 23.66 -5.62 -4.95
CA HIS A 38 22.46 -5.70 -4.10
C HIS A 38 22.03 -7.15 -3.83
N LEU A 39 21.96 -8.00 -4.86
CA LEU A 39 21.52 -9.40 -4.75
C LEU A 39 22.56 -10.35 -4.13
N ASP A 40 23.80 -9.92 -3.97
CA ASP A 40 24.94 -10.75 -3.52
C ASP A 40 25.02 -12.09 -4.28
N CYS A 41 24.96 -12.03 -5.60
CA CYS A 41 25.05 -13.22 -6.46
C CYS A 41 25.97 -12.99 -7.67
N ALA A 42 26.29 -14.07 -8.40
CA ALA A 42 27.19 -13.95 -9.57
C ALA A 42 26.59 -13.04 -10.65
N LYS A 43 27.41 -12.15 -11.25
CA LYS A 43 27.02 -11.21 -12.31
C LYS A 43 26.28 -11.87 -13.47
N SER A 44 26.71 -13.08 -13.87
CA SER A 44 26.05 -13.85 -14.93
C SER A 44 24.63 -14.31 -14.55
N THR A 45 24.40 -14.57 -13.26
CA THR A 45 23.09 -14.93 -12.73
C THR A 45 22.17 -13.71 -12.67
N THR A 46 22.65 -12.57 -12.14
CA THR A 46 21.93 -11.30 -12.14
C THR A 46 21.52 -10.90 -13.56
N HIS A 47 22.47 -10.92 -14.49
CA HIS A 47 22.22 -10.59 -15.89
C HIS A 47 21.11 -11.48 -16.49
N ARG A 48 21.14 -12.78 -16.21
CA ARG A 48 20.11 -13.72 -16.68
C ARG A 48 18.74 -13.42 -16.07
N TYR A 49 18.65 -13.04 -14.80
CA TYR A 49 17.38 -12.60 -14.19
C TYR A 49 16.84 -11.35 -14.87
N MET A 50 17.63 -10.30 -14.99
CA MET A 50 17.22 -9.03 -15.58
C MET A 50 16.82 -9.21 -17.06
N LYS A 51 17.59 -9.95 -17.85
CA LYS A 51 17.23 -10.29 -19.25
C LYS A 51 15.96 -11.11 -19.36
N THR A 52 15.70 -12.04 -18.43
CA THR A 52 14.45 -12.82 -18.41
C THR A 52 13.24 -11.93 -18.11
N LEU A 53 13.37 -11.02 -17.15
CA LEU A 53 12.31 -10.06 -16.81
C LEU A 53 12.07 -9.10 -17.98
N ALA A 54 13.13 -8.61 -18.64
CA ALA A 54 13.02 -7.74 -19.82
C ALA A 54 12.38 -8.47 -21.03
N ALA A 55 12.74 -9.72 -21.28
CA ALA A 55 12.12 -10.54 -22.33
C ALA A 55 10.61 -10.76 -22.10
N ASN A 56 10.15 -10.66 -20.86
CA ASN A 56 8.74 -10.71 -20.49
C ASN A 56 8.10 -9.30 -20.32
N SER A 57 8.77 -8.25 -20.76
CA SER A 57 8.30 -6.86 -20.67
C SER A 57 8.03 -6.36 -19.22
N LEU A 58 8.58 -7.04 -18.22
CA LEU A 58 8.53 -6.59 -16.82
C LEU A 58 9.62 -5.56 -16.54
N LEU A 59 10.73 -5.60 -17.27
CA LEU A 59 11.74 -4.55 -17.28
C LEU A 59 11.90 -4.00 -18.71
N VAL A 60 12.43 -2.79 -18.79
CA VAL A 60 12.94 -2.16 -20.02
C VAL A 60 14.43 -1.93 -19.82
N GLU A 61 15.23 -2.21 -20.83
CA GLU A 61 16.67 -1.94 -20.87
C GLU A 61 16.91 -0.75 -21.81
N ASP A 62 17.61 0.24 -21.31
CA ASP A 62 18.02 1.43 -22.04
C ASP A 62 19.46 1.80 -21.60
N ASP A 63 20.38 1.98 -22.54
CA ASP A 63 21.80 2.34 -22.31
C ASP A 63 22.49 1.56 -21.16
N ASN A 64 22.27 0.22 -21.10
CA ASN A 64 22.75 -0.69 -20.05
C ASN A 64 22.13 -0.49 -18.65
N GLU A 65 21.14 0.36 -18.52
CA GLU A 65 20.30 0.47 -17.32
C GLU A 65 18.97 -0.26 -17.52
N TYR A 66 18.41 -0.73 -16.44
CA TYR A 66 17.13 -1.40 -16.39
C TYR A 66 16.16 -0.60 -15.53
N GLN A 67 14.92 -0.52 -15.97
CA GLN A 67 13.82 0.11 -15.24
C GLN A 67 12.56 -0.76 -15.29
N LEU A 68 11.56 -0.47 -14.44
CA LEU A 68 10.29 -1.19 -14.47
C LEU A 68 9.56 -0.95 -15.80
N GLY A 69 9.08 -2.02 -16.41
CA GLY A 69 8.27 -1.96 -17.62
C GLY A 69 6.84 -1.51 -17.34
N ILE A 70 6.24 -0.76 -18.28
CA ILE A 70 4.85 -0.28 -18.18
C ILE A 70 3.80 -1.41 -18.09
N ARG A 71 4.18 -2.65 -18.37
CA ARG A 71 3.29 -3.82 -18.28
C ARG A 71 2.69 -4.01 -16.88
N PHE A 72 3.36 -3.54 -15.83
CA PHE A 72 2.80 -3.56 -14.48
C PHE A 72 1.49 -2.78 -14.35
N LEU A 73 1.26 -1.78 -15.20
CA LEU A 73 -0.01 -1.06 -15.22
C LEU A 73 -1.17 -1.97 -15.63
N ASP A 74 -0.99 -2.83 -16.63
CA ASP A 74 -2.01 -3.80 -17.06
C ASP A 74 -2.37 -4.77 -15.92
N TYR A 75 -1.37 -5.32 -15.24
CA TYR A 75 -1.62 -6.17 -14.07
C TYR A 75 -2.33 -5.41 -12.94
N GLY A 76 -1.92 -4.17 -12.69
CA GLY A 76 -2.52 -3.32 -11.67
C GLY A 76 -3.99 -3.01 -11.97
N GLU A 77 -4.31 -2.67 -13.23
CA GLU A 77 -5.68 -2.42 -13.68
C GLU A 77 -6.57 -3.65 -13.48
N VAL A 78 -6.11 -4.83 -13.93
CA VAL A 78 -6.85 -6.09 -13.75
C VAL A 78 -7.05 -6.41 -12.28
N ALA A 79 -6.05 -6.17 -11.42
CA ALA A 79 -6.16 -6.41 -9.99
C ALA A 79 -7.14 -5.44 -9.32
N ARG A 80 -7.07 -4.14 -9.65
CA ARG A 80 -7.93 -3.10 -9.10
C ARG A 80 -9.39 -3.29 -9.48
N ASN A 81 -9.65 -3.63 -10.75
CA ASN A 81 -11.01 -3.79 -11.27
C ASN A 81 -11.77 -4.99 -10.68
N LYS A 82 -11.12 -5.83 -9.86
CA LYS A 82 -11.81 -6.85 -9.05
C LYS A 82 -12.59 -6.25 -7.88
N TYR A 83 -12.20 -5.08 -7.43
CA TYR A 83 -12.90 -4.36 -6.37
C TYR A 83 -14.07 -3.57 -6.97
N ARG A 84 -15.30 -4.09 -6.86
CA ARG A 84 -16.54 -3.41 -7.32
C ARG A 84 -16.65 -1.99 -6.78
N LEU A 85 -16.14 -1.80 -5.57
CA LEU A 85 -16.06 -0.50 -4.92
C LEU A 85 -15.31 0.57 -5.76
N TYR A 86 -14.36 0.18 -6.62
CA TYR A 86 -13.58 1.15 -7.41
C TYR A 86 -14.46 2.02 -8.29
N ASP A 87 -15.39 1.42 -9.03
CA ASP A 87 -16.27 2.13 -9.96
C ASP A 87 -17.28 3.03 -9.21
N GLU A 88 -17.75 2.58 -8.06
CA GLU A 88 -18.71 3.31 -7.23
C GLU A 88 -18.04 4.43 -6.41
N ALA A 89 -16.84 4.19 -5.89
CA ALA A 89 -16.12 5.16 -5.07
C ALA A 89 -15.50 6.29 -5.91
N LYS A 90 -15.07 6.00 -7.14
CA LYS A 90 -14.36 6.98 -7.98
C LYS A 90 -15.09 8.31 -8.11
N PRO A 91 -16.37 8.39 -8.55
CA PRO A 91 -17.08 9.67 -8.68
C PRO A 91 -17.24 10.38 -7.32
N ARG A 92 -17.39 9.63 -6.23
CA ARG A 92 -17.51 10.21 -4.87
C ARG A 92 -16.20 10.78 -4.36
N VAL A 93 -15.09 10.12 -4.66
CA VAL A 93 -13.74 10.61 -4.35
C VAL A 93 -13.44 11.89 -5.12
N ASP A 94 -13.80 11.96 -6.41
CA ASP A 94 -13.63 13.15 -7.24
C ASP A 94 -14.47 14.32 -6.69
N GLU A 95 -15.76 14.10 -6.41
CA GLU A 95 -16.69 15.09 -5.84
C GLU A 95 -16.17 15.62 -4.49
N LEU A 96 -15.75 14.73 -3.59
CA LEU A 96 -15.25 15.10 -2.27
C LEU A 96 -13.94 15.89 -2.35
N ALA A 97 -13.06 15.56 -3.30
CA ALA A 97 -11.82 16.31 -3.52
C ALA A 97 -12.10 17.74 -4.03
N GLU A 98 -13.13 17.92 -4.87
CA GLU A 98 -13.57 19.25 -5.31
C GLU A 98 -14.21 20.06 -4.18
N GLU A 99 -15.09 19.43 -3.39
CA GLU A 99 -15.80 20.09 -2.29
C GLU A 99 -14.88 20.52 -1.13
N THR A 100 -13.94 19.65 -0.78
CA THR A 100 -13.02 19.92 0.34
C THR A 100 -11.77 20.69 -0.06
N GLU A 101 -11.47 20.72 -1.36
CA GLU A 101 -10.22 21.21 -1.94
C GLU A 101 -8.97 20.45 -1.44
N GLU A 102 -9.17 19.26 -0.84
CA GLU A 102 -8.13 18.43 -0.22
C GLU A 102 -7.85 17.16 -1.02
N LYS A 103 -6.86 16.38 -0.59
CA LYS A 103 -6.50 15.10 -1.21
C LYS A 103 -7.33 13.98 -0.60
N ILE A 104 -8.05 13.26 -1.45
CA ILE A 104 -8.90 12.14 -1.05
C ILE A 104 -8.33 10.83 -1.60
N TRP A 105 -8.31 9.82 -0.75
CA TRP A 105 -7.89 8.47 -1.12
C TRP A 105 -9.00 7.46 -0.85
N CYS A 106 -9.19 6.52 -1.77
CA CYS A 106 -9.92 5.28 -1.52
C CYS A 106 -8.92 4.14 -1.32
N ALA A 107 -9.03 3.43 -0.21
CA ALA A 107 -8.14 2.35 0.16
C ALA A 107 -8.94 1.09 0.53
N VAL A 108 -8.37 -0.08 0.23
CA VAL A 108 -8.90 -1.39 0.58
C VAL A 108 -7.91 -2.15 1.46
N GLU A 109 -8.40 -3.16 2.19
CA GLU A 109 -7.54 -4.10 2.91
C GLU A 109 -7.12 -5.23 1.97
N GLU A 110 -5.83 -5.53 1.92
CA GLU A 110 -5.31 -6.73 1.29
C GLU A 110 -4.14 -7.30 2.10
N HIS A 111 -4.33 -8.51 2.61
CA HIS A 111 -3.32 -9.25 3.37
C HIS A 111 -2.79 -8.51 4.61
N GLY A 112 -3.65 -7.80 5.33
CA GLY A 112 -3.30 -7.04 6.52
C GLY A 112 -2.60 -5.71 6.23
N ARG A 113 -2.72 -5.21 4.99
CA ARG A 113 -2.21 -3.91 4.55
C ARG A 113 -3.34 -3.08 3.97
N SER A 114 -3.23 -1.78 4.09
CA SER A 114 -4.06 -0.85 3.34
C SER A 114 -3.42 -0.60 1.98
N VAL A 115 -4.20 -0.70 0.91
CA VAL A 115 -3.77 -0.45 -0.46
C VAL A 115 -4.61 0.67 -1.05
N HIS A 116 -3.98 1.75 -1.50
CA HIS A 116 -4.67 2.83 -2.19
C HIS A 116 -5.06 2.38 -3.60
N ILE A 117 -6.35 2.31 -3.90
CA ILE A 117 -6.86 1.89 -5.21
C ILE A 117 -7.26 3.07 -6.11
N TYR A 118 -7.57 4.22 -5.50
CA TYR A 118 -7.87 5.46 -6.20
C TYR A 118 -7.55 6.68 -5.33
N GLY A 119 -7.31 7.84 -5.96
CA GLY A 119 -7.15 9.11 -5.27
C GLY A 119 -7.36 10.29 -6.20
N ALA A 120 -7.98 11.33 -5.68
CA ALA A 120 -8.17 12.63 -6.33
C ALA A 120 -7.49 13.74 -5.52
N GLN A 121 -7.13 14.83 -6.20
CA GLN A 121 -6.45 15.98 -5.62
C GLN A 121 -7.34 17.20 -5.74
N GLY A 122 -7.63 17.85 -4.62
CA GLY A 122 -8.19 19.18 -4.59
C GLY A 122 -7.13 20.27 -4.74
N LYS A 123 -7.55 21.52 -4.77
CA LYS A 123 -6.70 22.69 -5.03
C LYS A 123 -5.64 22.95 -3.95
N HIS A 124 -5.94 22.59 -2.70
CA HIS A 124 -5.06 22.81 -1.55
C HIS A 124 -4.32 21.54 -1.10
N SER A 125 -4.44 20.44 -1.88
CA SER A 125 -3.89 19.15 -1.50
C SER A 125 -2.39 19.19 -1.20
N VAL A 126 -2.01 18.63 -0.05
CA VAL A 126 -0.62 18.44 0.33
C VAL A 126 0.01 17.36 -0.56
N GLN A 127 1.19 17.65 -1.11
CA GLN A 127 1.97 16.68 -1.87
C GLN A 127 2.54 15.62 -0.92
N THR A 128 2.11 14.39 -1.09
CA THR A 128 2.61 13.24 -0.33
C THR A 128 3.18 12.20 -1.28
N TYR A 129 4.06 11.34 -0.78
CA TYR A 129 4.60 10.20 -1.55
C TYR A 129 3.57 9.09 -1.80
N ALA A 130 2.32 9.25 -1.32
CA ALA A 130 1.26 8.29 -1.54
C ALA A 130 0.86 8.26 -3.03
N ARG A 131 0.71 7.05 -3.56
CA ARG A 131 0.28 6.78 -4.93
C ARG A 131 -0.66 5.57 -4.98
N VAL A 132 -1.39 5.41 -6.06
CA VAL A 132 -2.18 4.21 -6.32
C VAL A 132 -1.27 2.98 -6.28
N GLY A 133 -1.72 1.90 -5.65
CA GLY A 133 -0.94 0.69 -5.38
C GLY A 133 -0.02 0.78 -4.15
N HIS A 134 0.08 1.95 -3.49
CA HIS A 134 0.90 2.09 -2.28
C HIS A 134 0.28 1.28 -1.13
N ARG A 135 1.12 0.45 -0.49
CA ARG A 135 0.75 -0.44 0.61
C ARG A 135 1.27 0.13 1.93
N ASN A 136 0.35 0.37 2.86
CA ASN A 136 0.67 0.90 4.19
C ASN A 136 0.30 -0.10 5.29
N TYR A 137 0.88 0.06 6.47
CA TYR A 137 0.38 -0.59 7.67
C TYR A 137 -0.96 0.04 8.08
N LEU A 138 -1.93 -0.80 8.45
CA LEU A 138 -3.29 -0.32 8.75
C LEU A 138 -3.32 0.65 9.94
N HIS A 139 -2.51 0.43 10.97
CA HIS A 139 -2.48 1.27 12.18
C HIS A 139 -1.86 2.67 11.97
N GLN A 140 -1.13 2.90 10.87
CA GLN A 140 -0.34 4.13 10.69
C GLN A 140 -1.13 5.30 10.09
N HIS A 141 -2.38 5.12 9.67
CA HIS A 141 -3.15 6.18 9.01
C HIS A 141 -4.67 5.99 9.18
N ALA A 142 -5.42 7.08 9.05
CA ALA A 142 -6.85 7.10 9.33
C ALA A 142 -7.66 6.05 8.56
N ALA A 143 -7.49 5.94 7.23
CA ALA A 143 -8.20 4.92 6.43
C ALA A 143 -7.91 3.50 6.92
N GLY A 144 -6.66 3.21 7.26
CA GLY A 144 -6.28 1.89 7.78
C GLY A 144 -6.89 1.60 9.15
N LYS A 145 -6.90 2.56 10.06
CA LYS A 145 -7.56 2.40 11.37
C LYS A 145 -9.07 2.26 11.23
N ALA A 146 -9.70 3.01 10.32
CA ALA A 146 -11.12 2.84 10.01
C ALA A 146 -11.44 1.44 9.46
N ILE A 147 -10.58 0.89 8.58
CA ILE A 147 -10.69 -0.50 8.12
C ILE A 147 -10.54 -1.48 9.29
N LEU A 148 -9.49 -1.33 10.13
CA LEU A 148 -9.27 -2.20 11.29
C LEU A 148 -10.49 -2.27 12.19
N ALA A 149 -11.14 -1.14 12.50
CA ALA A 149 -12.31 -1.08 13.36
C ALA A 149 -13.50 -1.92 12.86
N HIS A 150 -13.56 -2.20 11.56
CA HIS A 150 -14.63 -2.98 10.93
C HIS A 150 -14.23 -4.44 10.61
N LEU A 151 -12.97 -4.80 10.85
CA LEU A 151 -12.55 -6.20 10.75
C LEU A 151 -12.95 -7.00 12.01
N PRO A 152 -13.21 -8.31 11.87
CA PRO A 152 -13.34 -9.19 13.01
C PRO A 152 -12.08 -9.20 13.90
N ASP A 153 -12.22 -9.26 15.22
CA ASP A 153 -11.13 -9.20 16.19
C ASP A 153 -10.03 -10.22 15.94
N ASN A 154 -10.39 -11.42 15.47
CA ASN A 154 -9.44 -12.45 15.11
C ASN A 154 -8.60 -12.10 13.86
N GLN A 155 -9.11 -11.26 12.96
CA GLN A 155 -8.35 -10.76 11.80
C GLN A 155 -7.43 -9.61 12.21
N ILE A 156 -7.90 -8.71 13.09
CA ILE A 156 -7.07 -7.65 13.68
C ILE A 156 -5.87 -8.27 14.38
N THR A 157 -6.13 -9.24 15.27
CA THR A 157 -5.07 -9.97 15.99
C THR A 157 -4.05 -10.59 15.04
N LYS A 158 -4.50 -11.33 14.02
CA LYS A 158 -3.61 -11.92 13.00
C LYS A 158 -2.80 -10.88 12.22
N THR A 159 -3.39 -9.72 11.94
CA THR A 159 -2.70 -8.61 11.26
C THR A 159 -1.56 -8.08 12.11
N ILE A 160 -1.83 -7.82 13.41
CA ILE A 160 -0.83 -7.34 14.36
C ILE A 160 0.28 -8.39 14.56
N ASP A 161 -0.09 -9.66 14.75
CA ASP A 161 0.87 -10.74 14.98
C ASP A 161 1.80 -10.94 13.77
N ARG A 162 1.31 -10.72 12.56
CA ARG A 162 2.08 -10.90 11.33
C ARG A 162 2.98 -9.73 10.99
N HIS A 163 2.44 -8.52 11.11
CA HIS A 163 3.08 -7.31 10.58
C HIS A 163 3.73 -6.46 11.66
N GLY A 164 3.40 -6.72 12.94
CA GLY A 164 3.78 -5.84 14.04
C GLY A 164 3.10 -4.47 13.94
N LEU A 165 3.55 -3.57 14.80
CA LEU A 165 3.12 -2.16 14.85
C LEU A 165 4.34 -1.24 14.71
N PRO A 166 5.05 -1.24 13.55
CA PRO A 166 6.22 -0.38 13.40
C PRO A 166 5.84 1.09 13.44
N GLY A 167 6.60 1.88 14.20
CA GLY A 167 6.49 3.33 14.24
C GLY A 167 6.96 3.95 12.93
N ARG A 168 6.31 5.02 12.50
CA ARG A 168 6.71 5.84 11.36
C ARG A 168 7.02 7.26 11.76
N THR A 169 6.32 7.75 12.77
CA THR A 169 6.54 9.03 13.45
C THR A 169 6.50 8.82 14.96
N PRO A 170 6.90 9.78 15.79
CA PRO A 170 6.71 9.68 17.23
C PRO A 170 5.25 9.52 17.69
N GLN A 171 4.29 9.90 16.85
CA GLN A 171 2.85 9.83 17.15
C GLN A 171 2.19 8.53 16.68
N THR A 172 2.91 7.68 15.94
CA THR A 172 2.36 6.38 15.49
C THR A 172 2.07 5.49 16.70
N ILE A 173 0.88 4.93 16.77
CA ILE A 173 0.50 3.92 17.77
C ILE A 173 1.35 2.67 17.53
N THR A 174 2.18 2.30 18.51
CA THR A 174 3.07 1.12 18.43
C THR A 174 2.78 0.08 19.50
N ASP A 175 1.91 0.41 20.46
CA ASP A 175 1.44 -0.48 21.49
C ASP A 175 0.13 -1.16 21.09
N ARG A 176 -0.01 -2.43 21.47
CA ARG A 176 -1.17 -3.25 21.10
C ARG A 176 -2.44 -2.82 21.84
N ASP A 177 -2.32 -2.54 23.10
CA ASP A 177 -3.47 -2.20 23.95
C ASP A 177 -3.97 -0.80 23.58
N GLU A 178 -3.06 0.16 23.33
CA GLU A 178 -3.39 1.48 22.80
C GLU A 178 -4.11 1.39 21.45
N LEU A 179 -3.68 0.51 20.55
CA LEU A 179 -4.36 0.32 19.27
C LEU A 179 -5.77 -0.23 19.47
N TRP A 180 -5.99 -1.16 20.40
CA TRP A 180 -7.32 -1.66 20.70
C TRP A 180 -8.23 -0.59 21.29
N GLU A 181 -7.74 0.27 22.17
CA GLU A 181 -8.50 1.43 22.68
C GLU A 181 -8.92 2.36 21.56
N GLU A 182 -8.02 2.67 20.62
CA GLU A 182 -8.36 3.50 19.46
C GLU A 182 -9.37 2.81 18.52
N ILE A 183 -9.27 1.49 18.30
CA ILE A 183 -10.22 0.72 17.50
C ILE A 183 -11.63 0.80 18.10
N GLU A 184 -11.77 0.62 19.43
CA GLU A 184 -13.06 0.73 20.10
C GLU A 184 -13.62 2.17 20.01
N ALA A 185 -12.77 3.18 20.19
CA ALA A 185 -13.18 4.57 20.02
C ALA A 185 -13.64 4.87 18.57
N ILE A 186 -13.01 4.25 17.57
CA ILE A 186 -13.44 4.36 16.17
C ILE A 186 -14.78 3.66 15.95
N ARG A 187 -14.99 2.49 16.53
CA ARG A 187 -16.28 1.76 16.46
C ARG A 187 -17.43 2.60 17.01
N ASP A 188 -17.17 3.30 18.12
CA ASP A 188 -18.19 4.14 18.77
C ASP A 188 -18.51 5.42 17.98
N ARG A 189 -17.48 6.11 17.42
CA ARG A 189 -17.68 7.38 16.71
C ARG A 189 -17.93 7.26 15.22
N GLY A 190 -17.58 6.10 14.60
CA GLY A 190 -17.82 5.80 13.18
C GLY A 190 -16.73 6.29 12.20
N TYR A 191 -15.65 6.91 12.67
CA TYR A 191 -14.55 7.38 11.83
C TYR A 191 -13.23 7.43 12.59
N ALA A 192 -12.11 7.45 11.87
CA ALA A 192 -10.76 7.49 12.42
C ALA A 192 -10.08 8.83 12.13
N PHE A 193 -9.24 9.29 13.05
CA PHE A 193 -8.32 10.38 12.81
C PHE A 193 -6.90 9.86 12.53
N ASN A 194 -6.10 10.67 11.85
CA ASN A 194 -4.66 10.59 11.82
C ASN A 194 -4.11 11.93 12.32
N PHE A 195 -3.42 11.89 13.44
CA PHE A 195 -2.76 13.06 14.02
C PHE A 195 -1.25 12.89 13.87
N GLN A 196 -0.73 13.11 12.65
CA GLN A 196 0.69 13.00 12.32
C GLN A 196 1.29 11.59 12.46
N GLU A 197 0.46 10.55 12.54
CA GLU A 197 0.91 9.16 12.73
C GLU A 197 1.62 8.58 11.49
N SER A 198 1.26 9.08 10.31
CA SER A 198 1.83 8.64 9.02
C SER A 198 2.94 9.54 8.50
N VAL A 199 2.80 10.84 8.70
CA VAL A 199 3.73 11.90 8.30
C VAL A 199 3.62 13.03 9.30
N GLU A 200 4.74 13.56 9.78
CA GLU A 200 4.75 14.72 10.67
C GLU A 200 4.11 15.93 10.00
N GLY A 201 3.26 16.65 10.73
CA GLY A 201 2.49 17.79 10.23
C GLY A 201 1.25 17.43 9.41
N LEU A 202 0.99 16.16 9.12
CA LEU A 202 -0.17 15.71 8.35
C LEU A 202 -1.30 15.26 9.27
N HIS A 203 -2.48 15.81 9.06
CA HIS A 203 -3.73 15.39 9.69
C HIS A 203 -4.65 14.77 8.65
N ALA A 204 -5.49 13.81 9.07
CA ALA A 204 -6.43 13.17 8.16
C ALA A 204 -7.63 12.58 8.92
N VAL A 205 -8.75 12.45 8.22
CA VAL A 205 -9.94 11.73 8.67
C VAL A 205 -10.19 10.56 7.73
N GLY A 206 -10.51 9.39 8.27
CA GLY A 206 -10.89 8.20 7.51
C GLY A 206 -12.25 7.69 7.96
N ALA A 207 -13.15 7.47 7.02
CA ALA A 207 -14.44 6.86 7.26
C ALA A 207 -14.53 5.50 6.52
N PRO A 208 -15.14 4.48 7.11
CA PRO A 208 -15.31 3.20 6.45
C PRO A 208 -16.39 3.27 5.38
N ILE A 209 -16.17 2.56 4.29
CA ILE A 209 -17.23 2.17 3.35
C ILE A 209 -17.36 0.67 3.51
N THR A 210 -18.53 0.21 3.87
CA THR A 210 -18.82 -1.21 4.07
C THR A 210 -19.83 -1.68 3.06
N ASP A 211 -19.55 -2.80 2.39
CA ASP A 211 -20.48 -3.60 1.62
C ASP A 211 -20.51 -5.00 2.24
N GLU A 212 -21.47 -5.85 1.83
CA GLU A 212 -21.64 -7.22 2.38
C GLU A 212 -20.34 -8.06 2.27
N ASP A 213 -19.51 -7.78 1.28
CA ASP A 213 -18.31 -8.57 0.96
C ASP A 213 -16.96 -7.86 1.22
N ASP A 214 -16.90 -6.52 1.28
CA ASP A 214 -15.66 -5.77 1.35
C ASP A 214 -15.75 -4.57 2.33
N THR A 215 -14.68 -4.37 3.10
CA THR A 215 -14.49 -3.14 3.88
C THR A 215 -13.42 -2.28 3.23
N ALA A 216 -13.79 -1.10 2.81
CA ALA A 216 -12.87 -0.07 2.34
C ALA A 216 -12.97 1.19 3.21
N ALA A 217 -12.05 2.10 3.07
CA ALA A 217 -12.11 3.39 3.73
C ALA A 217 -11.82 4.52 2.75
N LEU A 218 -12.59 5.61 2.88
CA LEU A 218 -12.23 6.91 2.33
C LEU A 218 -11.33 7.64 3.31
N LEU A 219 -10.28 8.24 2.80
CA LEU A 219 -9.36 9.07 3.56
C LEU A 219 -9.38 10.47 2.96
N SER A 220 -9.73 11.46 3.77
CA SER A 220 -9.45 12.86 3.47
C SER A 220 -8.17 13.29 4.18
N VAL A 221 -7.29 13.99 3.49
CA VAL A 221 -6.07 14.58 4.05
C VAL A 221 -6.30 16.08 4.18
N ILE A 222 -6.22 16.59 5.39
CA ILE A 222 -6.37 18.01 5.72
C ILE A 222 -5.01 18.59 6.07
#